data_7d2ed8f769194011a85998ce1a4988f2
#
_entry.id   7d2ed8f769194011a85998ce1a4988f2
#
_cell.length_a   1.000
_cell.length_b   1.000
_cell.length_c   1.000
_cell.angle_alpha   90.00
_cell.angle_beta   90.00
_cell.angle_gamma   90.00
#
_symmetry.space_group_name_H-M   'P 1'
#
loop_
_entity.id
_entity.type
_entity.pdbx_description
1 polymer ?
#
loop_
_entity_poly.entity_id
_entity_poly.type
_entity_poly.pdbx_seq_one_letter_code
_entity_poly.pdbx_strand_id
1 'polypeptide(L)'
;DLFDKDKKGDLKDWSTAESAIFDLKDVPISYDPIKKGNKIIYNHMADTNVHDEFWGRKYPVNQFHICDYLKKWRKKAGISVKKIDQIFGYRHTAGHWFRKDNNSGSIPNPSDWKRLKKILKFDNKYDKQVTTLVKKKIQFEQSLRIQNWDRASDTITATSPEIHPNLQRRMSVRECATIQTFPEDFIFEGSTFRSMIKQIGNA
;
A
#
# COMPACT_ATOMS: atom_id res chain seq x y z
N ASP A 1 8.67 -31.21 6.63
CA ASP A 1 7.39 -30.71 6.10
C ASP A 1 7.17 -29.28 6.56
N LEU A 2 7.25 -28.31 5.64
CA LEU A 2 7.14 -26.86 5.91
C LEU A 2 5.73 -26.44 6.36
N PHE A 3 4.81 -27.38 6.49
CA PHE A 3 3.40 -27.12 6.80
C PHE A 3 2.91 -27.88 8.05
N ASP A 4 3.84 -28.34 8.87
CA ASP A 4 3.49 -29.01 10.13
C ASP A 4 2.89 -27.98 11.12
N LYS A 5 1.57 -28.00 11.23
CA LYS A 5 0.79 -27.06 12.06
C LYS A 5 1.04 -27.19 13.56
N ASP A 6 1.74 -28.23 13.99
CA ASP A 6 2.01 -28.49 15.40
C ASP A 6 3.34 -27.90 15.91
N LYS A 7 4.16 -27.34 15.02
CA LYS A 7 5.34 -26.56 15.40
C LYS A 7 5.03 -25.06 15.52
N LYS A 8 4.03 -24.70 16.30
CA LYS A 8 3.80 -23.32 16.77
C LYS A 8 4.77 -22.91 17.91
N GLY A 9 5.96 -23.49 17.96
CA GLY A 9 7.01 -23.05 18.86
C GLY A 9 7.72 -21.84 18.26
N ASP A 10 7.60 -20.68 18.90
CA ASP A 10 8.49 -19.51 18.79
C ASP A 10 8.54 -18.73 17.46
N LEU A 11 7.48 -18.71 16.68
CA LEU A 11 7.36 -17.69 15.65
C LEU A 11 7.12 -16.34 16.34
N LYS A 12 8.13 -15.46 16.31
CA LYS A 12 7.97 -14.06 16.76
C LYS A 12 6.83 -13.43 15.99
N ASP A 13 6.01 -12.65 16.69
CA ASP A 13 5.00 -11.85 16.05
C ASP A 13 5.62 -10.94 14.98
N TRP A 14 4.91 -10.73 13.88
CA TRP A 14 5.36 -9.86 12.81
C TRP A 14 5.54 -8.44 13.33
N SER A 15 6.70 -7.83 13.08
CA SER A 15 6.89 -6.41 13.33
C SER A 15 5.93 -5.59 12.49
N THR A 16 5.23 -4.65 13.13
CA THR A 16 4.37 -3.71 12.42
C THR A 16 5.20 -2.58 11.80
N ALA A 17 4.66 -1.88 10.80
CA ALA A 17 5.32 -0.70 10.27
C ALA A 17 5.51 0.37 11.36
N GLU A 18 4.52 0.53 12.26
CA GLU A 18 4.62 1.42 13.42
C GLU A 18 5.81 1.07 14.31
N SER A 19 5.93 -0.18 14.73
CA SER A 19 7.03 -0.61 15.61
C SER A 19 8.40 -0.44 14.95
N ALA A 20 8.49 -0.66 13.64
CA ALA A 20 9.75 -0.54 12.91
C ALA A 20 10.28 0.90 12.86
N ILE A 21 9.40 1.89 12.71
CA ILE A 21 9.80 3.30 12.56
C ILE A 21 9.42 4.18 13.76
N PHE A 22 9.09 3.56 14.90
CA PHE A 22 8.67 4.28 16.10
C PHE A 22 9.67 5.36 16.53
N ASP A 23 10.96 5.06 16.44
CA ASP A 23 12.03 6.00 16.79
C ASP A 23 12.08 7.24 15.87
N LEU A 24 11.46 7.18 14.69
CA LEU A 24 11.42 8.27 13.73
C LEU A 24 10.16 9.14 13.84
N LYS A 25 9.20 8.76 14.67
CA LYS A 25 7.86 9.36 14.75
C LYS A 25 7.87 10.88 14.92
N ASP A 26 8.74 11.39 15.79
CA ASP A 26 8.82 12.82 16.14
C ASP A 26 10.06 13.51 15.53
N VAL A 27 10.69 12.88 14.55
CA VAL A 27 11.85 13.43 13.86
C VAL A 27 11.36 14.28 12.69
N PRO A 28 11.76 15.55 12.59
CA PRO A 28 11.37 16.38 11.46
C PRO A 28 12.05 15.91 10.17
N ILE A 29 11.39 16.11 9.03
CA ILE A 29 11.99 15.84 7.73
C ILE A 29 13.13 16.83 7.47
N SER A 30 14.28 16.31 7.06
CA SER A 30 15.45 17.11 6.71
C SER A 30 16.29 16.44 5.61
N TYR A 31 16.92 17.25 4.79
CA TYR A 31 17.95 16.79 3.86
C TYR A 31 19.30 16.58 4.57
N ASP A 32 19.53 17.34 5.64
CA ASP A 32 20.73 17.24 6.46
C ASP A 32 20.57 16.16 7.54
N PRO A 33 21.69 15.57 8.00
CA PRO A 33 21.66 14.62 9.12
C PRO A 33 21.10 15.27 10.38
N ILE A 34 20.26 14.54 11.09
CA ILE A 34 19.58 15.01 12.32
C ILE A 34 20.19 14.30 13.52
N LYS A 35 20.63 15.07 14.51
CA LYS A 35 21.08 14.51 15.79
C LYS A 35 19.89 14.31 16.73
N LYS A 36 19.66 13.07 17.16
CA LYS A 36 18.64 12.71 18.16
C LYS A 36 19.31 11.92 19.29
N GLY A 37 19.57 12.61 20.41
CA GLY A 37 20.35 12.01 21.49
C GLY A 37 21.77 11.65 21.05
N ASN A 38 22.14 10.39 21.18
CA ASN A 38 23.43 9.85 20.74
C ASN A 38 23.42 9.30 19.31
N LYS A 39 22.28 9.34 18.61
CA LYS A 39 22.13 8.84 17.24
C LYS A 39 22.17 9.98 16.24
N ILE A 40 22.69 9.69 15.04
CA ILE A 40 22.59 10.56 13.86
C ILE A 40 21.66 9.86 12.87
N ILE A 41 20.61 10.55 12.49
CA ILE A 41 19.63 10.07 11.53
C ILE A 41 19.95 10.66 10.16
N TYR A 42 20.34 9.80 9.24
CA TYR A 42 20.66 10.14 7.85
C TYR A 42 19.45 9.90 6.95
N ASN A 43 19.36 10.66 5.86
CA ASN A 43 18.37 10.47 4.79
C ASN A 43 16.90 10.52 5.28
N HIS A 44 16.57 11.32 6.29
CA HIS A 44 15.20 11.48 6.74
C HIS A 44 14.43 12.52 5.91
N MET A 45 14.57 12.46 4.60
CA MET A 45 13.88 13.31 3.65
C MET A 45 12.64 12.61 3.09
N ALA A 46 11.59 13.37 2.77
CA ALA A 46 10.37 12.87 2.19
C ALA A 46 9.79 13.82 1.15
N ASP A 47 9.01 13.28 0.22
CA ASP A 47 8.16 14.11 -0.64
C ASP A 47 6.93 14.57 0.17
N THR A 48 6.83 15.86 0.38
CA THR A 48 5.72 16.52 1.10
C THR A 48 4.59 16.97 0.19
N ASN A 49 4.74 16.81 -1.11
CA ASN A 49 3.73 17.21 -2.08
C ASN A 49 2.61 16.18 -2.19
N VAL A 50 1.90 15.95 -1.08
CA VAL A 50 0.73 15.10 -1.01
C VAL A 50 -0.50 15.99 -0.96
N HIS A 51 -1.29 15.97 -2.04
CA HIS A 51 -2.48 16.79 -2.17
C HIS A 51 -3.51 16.45 -1.10
N ASP A 52 -4.16 17.45 -0.50
CA ASP A 52 -5.19 17.31 0.54
C ASP A 52 -6.28 16.31 0.15
N GLU A 53 -6.62 16.28 -1.13
CA GLU A 53 -7.55 15.29 -1.66
C GLU A 53 -7.10 13.84 -1.42
N PHE A 54 -5.82 13.56 -1.37
CA PHE A 54 -5.30 12.22 -1.11
C PHE A 54 -5.07 11.98 0.38
N TRP A 55 -4.68 12.99 1.11
CA TRP A 55 -4.46 12.94 2.54
C TRP A 55 -5.76 13.04 3.36
N GLY A 56 -6.58 14.05 3.12
CA GLY A 56 -7.86 14.28 3.80
C GLY A 56 -8.94 13.27 3.42
N ARG A 57 -8.76 12.59 2.31
CA ARG A 57 -9.44 11.35 2.03
C ARG A 57 -8.77 10.23 2.86
N LYS A 58 -9.02 10.18 4.07
CA LYS A 58 -9.26 8.89 4.72
C LYS A 58 -10.28 8.21 3.81
N TYR A 59 -9.82 7.66 2.70
CA TYR A 59 -10.59 7.33 1.50
C TYR A 59 -12.00 6.99 1.93
N PRO A 60 -13.07 7.76 1.56
CA PRO A 60 -14.43 7.42 1.93
C PRO A 60 -14.76 6.01 1.45
N VAL A 61 -13.88 5.48 0.63
CA VAL A 61 -13.77 4.08 0.27
C VAL A 61 -12.35 3.65 0.59
N ASN A 62 -12.18 3.00 1.70
CA ASN A 62 -10.98 2.26 1.95
C ASN A 62 -10.95 1.10 0.94
N GLN A 63 -10.22 1.33 -0.17
CA GLN A 63 -10.06 0.33 -1.24
C GLN A 63 -9.54 -0.97 -0.68
N PHE A 64 -8.73 -0.89 0.33
CA PHE A 64 -8.17 -2.02 1.02
C PHE A 64 -9.28 -2.91 1.61
N HIS A 65 -10.24 -2.31 2.31
CA HIS A 65 -11.39 -3.05 2.84
C HIS A 65 -12.25 -3.66 1.73
N ILE A 66 -12.40 -2.97 0.60
CA ILE A 66 -13.13 -3.51 -0.55
C ILE A 66 -12.35 -4.65 -1.20
N CYS A 67 -11.03 -4.51 -1.37
CA CYS A 67 -10.19 -5.58 -1.90
C CYS A 67 -10.20 -6.82 -0.99
N ASP A 68 -10.09 -6.65 0.32
CA ASP A 68 -10.16 -7.75 1.26
C ASP A 68 -11.55 -8.42 1.28
N TYR A 69 -12.58 -7.63 1.23
CA TYR A 69 -13.94 -8.11 1.09
C TYR A 69 -14.11 -8.96 -0.18
N LEU A 70 -13.64 -8.48 -1.32
CA LEU A 70 -13.67 -9.23 -2.58
C LEU A 70 -12.81 -10.49 -2.52
N LYS A 71 -11.63 -10.44 -1.90
CA LYS A 71 -10.78 -11.62 -1.69
C LYS A 71 -11.50 -12.70 -0.87
N LYS A 72 -12.20 -12.31 0.21
CA LYS A 72 -12.98 -13.24 1.05
C LYS A 72 -14.09 -13.90 0.24
N TRP A 73 -14.88 -13.12 -0.49
CA TRP A 73 -15.97 -13.65 -1.31
C TRP A 73 -15.48 -14.53 -2.46
N ARG A 74 -14.36 -14.15 -3.09
CA ARG A 74 -13.74 -14.96 -4.12
C ARG A 74 -13.28 -16.32 -3.58
N LYS A 75 -12.63 -16.34 -2.40
CA LYS A 75 -12.24 -17.58 -1.74
C LYS A 75 -13.46 -18.44 -1.42
N LYS A 76 -14.51 -17.83 -0.90
CA LYS A 76 -15.79 -18.52 -0.62
C LYS A 76 -16.43 -19.12 -1.86
N ALA A 77 -16.33 -18.42 -3.00
CA ALA A 77 -16.85 -18.89 -4.29
C ALA A 77 -15.94 -19.91 -4.98
N GLY A 78 -14.72 -20.16 -4.47
CA GLY A 78 -13.75 -21.07 -5.10
C GLY A 78 -13.24 -20.60 -6.46
N ILE A 79 -13.32 -19.29 -6.77
CA ILE A 79 -13.00 -18.75 -8.08
C ILE A 79 -11.63 -18.05 -8.04
N SER A 80 -10.72 -18.39 -8.98
CA SER A 80 -9.43 -17.73 -9.13
C SER A 80 -9.55 -16.38 -9.84
N VAL A 81 -8.57 -15.47 -9.62
CA VAL A 81 -8.49 -14.21 -10.37
C VAL A 81 -8.43 -14.47 -11.87
N LYS A 82 -7.61 -15.43 -12.29
CA LYS A 82 -7.49 -15.84 -13.70
C LYS A 82 -8.84 -16.21 -14.32
N LYS A 83 -9.69 -16.92 -13.56
CA LYS A 83 -11.03 -17.30 -14.03
C LYS A 83 -11.94 -16.08 -14.17
N ILE A 84 -11.85 -15.13 -13.24
CA ILE A 84 -12.59 -13.87 -13.34
C ILE A 84 -12.13 -13.08 -14.56
N ASP A 85 -10.83 -12.96 -14.79
CA ASP A 85 -10.26 -12.28 -15.96
C ASP A 85 -10.77 -12.89 -17.27
N GLN A 86 -10.81 -14.21 -17.34
CA GLN A 86 -11.39 -14.93 -18.51
C GLN A 86 -12.88 -14.59 -18.72
N ILE A 87 -13.67 -14.56 -17.64
CA ILE A 87 -15.10 -14.22 -17.72
C ILE A 87 -15.31 -12.76 -18.18
N PHE A 88 -14.46 -11.86 -17.72
CA PHE A 88 -14.55 -10.44 -18.08
C PHE A 88 -13.94 -10.13 -19.46
N GLY A 89 -13.05 -10.99 -19.96
CA GLY A 89 -12.34 -10.77 -21.22
C GLY A 89 -11.19 -9.76 -21.12
N TYR A 90 -10.79 -9.39 -19.91
CA TYR A 90 -9.64 -8.49 -19.66
C TYR A 90 -8.99 -8.80 -18.30
N ARG A 91 -7.70 -8.45 -18.18
CA ARG A 91 -6.95 -8.68 -16.96
C ARG A 91 -7.21 -7.61 -15.91
N HIS A 92 -7.34 -8.06 -14.66
CA HIS A 92 -7.35 -7.20 -13.50
C HIS A 92 -5.97 -7.21 -12.86
N THR A 93 -5.45 -6.05 -12.53
CA THR A 93 -4.16 -6.03 -11.85
C THR A 93 -4.29 -6.40 -10.38
N ALA A 94 -3.48 -7.37 -9.99
CA ALA A 94 -3.07 -7.69 -8.62
C ALA A 94 -4.15 -7.50 -7.53
N GLY A 95 -5.35 -7.97 -7.77
CA GLY A 95 -6.44 -7.86 -6.80
C GLY A 95 -7.09 -6.48 -6.72
N HIS A 96 -6.68 -5.54 -7.53
CA HIS A 96 -7.32 -4.24 -7.65
C HIS A 96 -8.47 -4.30 -8.65
N TRP A 97 -9.64 -4.57 -8.16
CA TRP A 97 -10.90 -4.64 -8.91
C TRP A 97 -11.26 -3.37 -9.65
N PHE A 98 -10.53 -2.31 -9.40
CA PHE A 98 -10.81 -0.98 -9.90
C PHE A 98 -10.04 -0.61 -11.17
N ARG A 99 -9.22 -1.54 -11.71
CA ARG A 99 -8.47 -1.31 -12.94
C ARG A 99 -8.71 -2.43 -13.94
N LYS A 100 -8.88 -2.07 -15.21
CA LYS A 100 -8.89 -3.06 -16.31
C LYS A 100 -7.53 -3.70 -16.49
N ASP A 101 -6.48 -2.90 -16.43
CA ASP A 101 -5.09 -3.33 -16.48
C ASP A 101 -4.19 -2.29 -15.79
N ASN A 102 -2.90 -2.55 -15.68
CA ASN A 102 -1.94 -1.65 -15.05
C ASN A 102 -1.75 -0.33 -15.80
N ASN A 103 -2.06 -0.29 -17.09
CA ASN A 103 -1.72 0.83 -17.95
C ASN A 103 -2.93 1.70 -18.26
N SER A 104 -4.12 1.13 -18.26
CA SER A 104 -5.32 1.86 -18.71
C SER A 104 -5.88 2.84 -17.69
N GLY A 105 -5.52 2.71 -16.42
CA GLY A 105 -6.09 3.54 -15.36
C GLY A 105 -7.61 3.48 -15.24
N SER A 106 -8.25 2.58 -15.99
CA SER A 106 -9.70 2.52 -16.10
C SER A 106 -10.32 1.94 -14.83
N ILE A 107 -11.27 2.68 -14.29
CA ILE A 107 -12.09 2.28 -13.16
C ILE A 107 -13.17 1.35 -13.69
N PRO A 108 -13.47 0.19 -13.04
CA PRO A 108 -14.61 -0.62 -13.43
C PRO A 108 -15.87 0.21 -13.36
N ASN A 109 -16.69 0.10 -14.38
CA ASN A 109 -17.98 0.77 -14.36
C ASN A 109 -18.97 0.04 -13.41
N PRO A 110 -20.09 0.66 -13.04
CA PRO A 110 -21.08 0.02 -12.18
C PRO A 110 -21.60 -1.33 -12.71
N SER A 111 -21.56 -1.54 -14.02
CA SER A 111 -21.97 -2.81 -14.64
C SER A 111 -20.96 -3.91 -14.34
N ASP A 112 -19.68 -3.61 -14.33
CA ASP A 112 -18.61 -4.56 -13.95
C ASP A 112 -18.75 -4.98 -12.49
N TRP A 113 -19.05 -4.05 -11.59
CA TRP A 113 -19.34 -4.34 -10.18
C TRP A 113 -20.55 -5.25 -10.03
N LYS A 114 -21.64 -4.93 -10.72
CA LYS A 114 -22.87 -5.76 -10.71
C LYS A 114 -22.62 -7.15 -11.28
N ARG A 115 -21.83 -7.26 -12.36
CA ARG A 115 -21.46 -8.53 -12.98
C ARG A 115 -20.66 -9.40 -12.01
N LEU A 116 -19.67 -8.80 -11.33
CA LEU A 116 -18.90 -9.49 -10.31
C LEU A 116 -19.78 -9.98 -9.17
N LYS A 117 -20.68 -9.14 -8.70
CA LYS A 117 -21.62 -9.48 -7.65
C LYS A 117 -22.46 -10.71 -8.01
N LYS A 118 -22.92 -10.80 -9.25
CA LYS A 118 -23.62 -11.99 -9.73
C LYS A 118 -22.76 -13.26 -9.69
N ILE A 119 -21.45 -13.11 -10.01
CA ILE A 119 -20.50 -14.23 -10.03
C ILE A 119 -20.13 -14.67 -8.61
N LEU A 120 -19.78 -13.74 -7.75
CA LEU A 120 -19.28 -14.00 -6.40
C LEU A 120 -20.38 -14.04 -5.33
N LYS A 121 -21.59 -13.60 -5.66
CA LYS A 121 -22.77 -13.56 -4.77
C LYS A 121 -22.55 -12.79 -3.47
N PHE A 122 -21.76 -11.71 -3.52
CA PHE A 122 -21.56 -10.87 -2.34
C PHE A 122 -22.74 -9.93 -2.06
N ASP A 123 -22.83 -9.44 -0.83
CA ASP A 123 -23.89 -8.56 -0.35
C ASP A 123 -23.76 -7.11 -0.88
N ASN A 124 -24.63 -6.20 -0.41
CA ASN A 124 -24.70 -4.81 -0.86
C ASN A 124 -23.74 -3.86 -0.11
N LYS A 125 -22.89 -4.38 0.78
CA LYS A 125 -22.11 -3.58 1.73
C LYS A 125 -21.36 -2.41 1.09
N TYR A 126 -20.80 -2.61 -0.09
CA TYR A 126 -19.96 -1.61 -0.77
C TYR A 126 -20.58 -1.05 -2.06
N ASP A 127 -21.80 -1.42 -2.40
CA ASP A 127 -22.44 -1.01 -3.66
C ASP A 127 -22.46 0.52 -3.83
N LYS A 128 -22.96 1.24 -2.83
CA LYS A 128 -23.06 2.71 -2.88
C LYS A 128 -21.68 3.36 -3.00
N GLN A 129 -20.70 2.85 -2.27
CA GLN A 129 -19.35 3.41 -2.26
C GLN A 129 -18.68 3.23 -3.62
N VAL A 130 -18.74 2.03 -4.20
CA VAL A 130 -18.14 1.73 -5.50
C VAL A 130 -18.81 2.53 -6.63
N THR A 131 -20.13 2.63 -6.63
CA THR A 131 -20.85 3.39 -7.65
C THR A 131 -20.59 4.91 -7.55
N THR A 132 -20.33 5.41 -6.35
CA THR A 132 -19.93 6.82 -6.14
C THR A 132 -18.51 7.08 -6.61
N LEU A 133 -17.59 6.13 -6.42
CA LEU A 133 -16.21 6.23 -6.93
C LEU A 133 -16.17 6.38 -8.44
N VAL A 134 -16.98 5.61 -9.15
CA VAL A 134 -17.02 5.65 -10.63
C VAL A 134 -17.50 7.00 -11.16
N LYS A 135 -18.39 7.67 -10.44
CA LYS A 135 -18.89 9.01 -10.83
C LYS A 135 -17.87 10.13 -10.61
N LYS A 136 -16.94 9.96 -9.69
CA LYS A 136 -15.83 10.88 -9.46
C LYS A 136 -14.62 10.33 -10.22
N LYS A 137 -14.03 11.11 -11.11
CA LYS A 137 -12.76 10.78 -11.78
C LYS A 137 -11.65 10.62 -10.74
N ILE A 138 -11.62 9.49 -10.05
CA ILE A 138 -10.54 9.17 -9.11
C ILE A 138 -9.46 8.50 -9.95
N GLN A 139 -8.35 9.20 -10.13
CA GLN A 139 -7.14 8.58 -10.65
C GLN A 139 -6.59 7.66 -9.56
N PHE A 140 -6.62 6.37 -9.83
CA PHE A 140 -6.03 5.36 -8.98
C PHE A 140 -4.56 5.21 -9.36
N GLU A 141 -3.69 5.88 -8.65
CA GLU A 141 -2.28 5.56 -8.68
C GLU A 141 -1.94 4.61 -7.53
N GLN A 142 -1.21 3.57 -7.85
CA GLN A 142 -0.69 2.64 -6.84
C GLN A 142 0.23 3.37 -5.84
N SER A 143 0.87 4.43 -6.29
CA SER A 143 1.71 5.34 -5.52
C SER A 143 0.95 6.18 -4.47
N LEU A 144 -0.38 6.15 -4.47
CA LEU A 144 -1.22 6.88 -3.51
C LEU A 144 -1.74 5.99 -2.37
N ARG A 145 -1.19 4.80 -2.21
CA ARG A 145 -1.52 3.96 -1.06
C ARG A 145 -0.99 4.57 0.23
N ILE A 146 -1.82 4.49 1.27
CA ILE A 146 -1.40 4.84 2.63
C ILE A 146 -0.80 3.59 3.25
N GLN A 147 0.39 3.73 3.84
CA GLN A 147 1.07 2.66 4.55
C GLN A 147 0.18 2.11 5.67
N ASN A 148 0.14 0.80 5.81
CA ASN A 148 -0.50 0.16 6.95
C ASN A 148 0.36 0.33 8.19
N TRP A 149 -0.26 0.82 9.27
CA TRP A 149 0.44 1.13 10.49
C TRP A 149 0.59 -0.08 11.42
N ASP A 150 -0.49 -0.79 11.61
CA ASP A 150 -0.71 -1.85 12.61
C ASP A 150 -0.40 -3.27 12.11
N ARG A 151 0.31 -3.40 11.01
CA ARG A 151 0.75 -4.69 10.45
C ARG A 151 2.07 -4.56 9.69
N ALA A 152 2.61 -5.71 9.24
CA ALA A 152 3.76 -5.72 8.36
C ALA A 152 3.54 -4.83 7.13
N SER A 153 4.58 -4.09 6.74
CA SER A 153 4.56 -3.22 5.57
C SER A 153 4.25 -4.00 4.29
N ASP A 154 3.52 -3.36 3.39
CA ASP A 154 3.48 -3.82 2.01
C ASP A 154 4.87 -3.64 1.35
N THR A 155 5.10 -4.31 0.23
CA THR A 155 6.37 -4.21 -0.51
C THR A 155 6.68 -2.78 -0.91
N ILE A 156 7.83 -2.28 -0.50
CA ILE A 156 8.36 -0.98 -0.93
C ILE A 156 8.87 -1.13 -2.36
N THR A 157 8.37 -0.27 -3.24
CA THR A 157 8.73 -0.32 -4.66
C THR A 157 9.76 0.75 -5.02
N ALA A 158 10.55 0.50 -6.05
CA ALA A 158 11.58 1.43 -6.55
C ALA A 158 11.02 2.73 -7.16
N THR A 159 9.71 2.86 -7.31
CA THR A 159 9.10 4.00 -8.01
C THR A 159 8.66 5.12 -7.09
N SER A 160 7.98 4.78 -6.02
CA SER A 160 7.48 5.77 -5.05
C SER A 160 7.06 5.08 -3.77
N PRO A 161 7.46 5.60 -2.60
CA PRO A 161 6.98 5.07 -1.33
C PRO A 161 5.51 5.41 -1.12
N GLU A 162 4.90 4.70 -0.20
CA GLU A 162 3.53 4.93 0.22
C GLU A 162 3.39 6.25 1.00
N ILE A 163 2.15 6.72 1.15
CA ILE A 163 1.85 7.90 1.97
C ILE A 163 1.93 7.49 3.44
N HIS A 164 2.53 8.35 4.25
CA HIS A 164 2.62 8.15 5.70
C HIS A 164 1.20 8.15 6.32
N PRO A 165 0.87 7.21 7.22
CA PRO A 165 -0.50 7.09 7.74
C PRO A 165 -0.98 8.28 8.57
N ASN A 166 -0.07 8.97 9.25
CA ASN A 166 -0.40 10.04 10.19
C ASN A 166 0.11 11.43 9.77
N LEU A 167 0.90 11.52 8.70
CA LEU A 167 1.52 12.77 8.25
C LEU A 167 1.25 13.01 6.76
N GLN A 168 0.95 14.26 6.40
CA GLN A 168 0.65 14.64 5.02
C GLN A 168 1.92 14.68 4.16
N ARG A 169 2.54 13.53 4.01
CA ARG A 169 3.75 13.31 3.22
C ARG A 169 3.86 11.85 2.82
N ARG A 170 4.77 11.56 1.93
CA ARG A 170 5.20 10.18 1.69
C ARG A 170 6.10 9.70 2.82
N MET A 171 6.25 8.40 2.92
CA MET A 171 7.26 7.80 3.80
C MET A 171 8.64 8.35 3.42
N SER A 172 9.44 8.67 4.42
CA SER A 172 10.81 9.16 4.18
C SER A 172 11.73 8.05 3.68
N VAL A 173 12.87 8.44 3.12
CA VAL A 173 13.92 7.47 2.72
C VAL A 173 14.33 6.64 3.92
N ARG A 174 14.56 7.24 5.09
CA ARG A 174 14.96 6.53 6.31
C ARG A 174 13.87 5.59 6.82
N GLU A 175 12.61 6.01 6.82
CA GLU A 175 11.49 5.14 7.20
C GLU A 175 11.39 3.92 6.29
N CYS A 176 11.50 4.12 4.99
CA CYS A 176 11.51 3.01 4.03
C CYS A 176 12.71 2.08 4.23
N ALA A 177 13.89 2.64 4.47
CA ALA A 177 15.10 1.87 4.73
C ALA A 177 14.98 1.03 6.01
N THR A 178 14.46 1.60 7.08
CA THR A 178 14.24 0.90 8.35
C THR A 178 13.23 -0.25 8.19
N ILE A 179 12.14 -0.03 7.47
CA ILE A 179 11.17 -1.07 7.15
C ILE A 179 11.81 -2.21 6.32
N GLN A 180 12.74 -1.89 5.43
CA GLN A 180 13.50 -2.86 4.65
C GLN A 180 14.72 -3.42 5.39
N THR A 181 14.82 -3.15 6.69
CA THR A 181 15.88 -3.66 7.58
C THR A 181 17.31 -3.21 7.23
N PHE A 182 17.45 -2.08 6.55
CA PHE A 182 18.78 -1.47 6.39
C PHE A 182 19.33 -1.00 7.74
N PRO A 183 20.66 -1.11 7.97
CA PRO A 183 21.28 -0.59 9.18
C PRO A 183 20.99 0.90 9.40
N GLU A 184 20.91 1.33 10.67
CA GLU A 184 20.60 2.72 11.01
C GLU A 184 21.64 3.72 10.50
N ASP A 185 22.90 3.30 10.44
CA ASP A 185 24.04 4.06 9.96
C ASP A 185 24.25 3.99 8.44
N PHE A 186 23.47 3.18 7.73
CA PHE A 186 23.56 3.10 6.27
C PHE A 186 23.16 4.43 5.64
N ILE A 187 24.02 4.99 4.83
CA ILE A 187 23.80 6.26 4.13
C ILE A 187 23.52 5.99 2.66
N PHE A 188 22.34 6.41 2.19
CA PHE A 188 22.01 6.36 0.77
C PHE A 188 22.59 7.58 0.08
N GLU A 189 23.42 7.35 -0.92
CA GLU A 189 23.96 8.41 -1.76
C GLU A 189 23.07 8.63 -2.97
N GLY A 190 22.77 9.89 -3.24
CA GLY A 190 21.98 10.28 -4.39
C GLY A 190 21.55 11.74 -4.32
N SER A 191 21.44 12.37 -5.47
CA SER A 191 21.09 13.80 -5.58
C SER A 191 19.59 14.06 -5.37
N THR A 192 18.75 13.02 -5.35
CA THR A 192 17.30 13.18 -5.28
C THR A 192 16.64 12.13 -4.39
N PHE A 193 15.55 12.52 -3.76
CA PHE A 193 14.67 11.60 -3.03
C PHE A 193 14.35 10.32 -3.84
N ARG A 194 14.03 10.50 -5.12
CA ARG A 194 13.64 9.39 -6.00
C ARG A 194 14.77 8.40 -6.26
N SER A 195 16.03 8.90 -6.36
CA SER A 195 17.19 8.02 -6.58
C SER A 195 17.45 7.12 -5.37
N MET A 196 17.29 7.64 -4.16
CA MET A 196 17.45 6.87 -2.91
C MET A 196 16.33 5.85 -2.72
N ILE A 197 15.08 6.23 -2.97
CA ILE A 197 13.95 5.29 -2.93
C ILE A 197 14.13 4.15 -3.93
N LYS A 198 14.71 4.44 -5.09
CA LYS A 198 15.02 3.40 -6.08
C LYS A 198 16.06 2.40 -5.57
N GLN A 199 17.05 2.85 -4.81
CA GLN A 199 18.04 1.95 -4.19
C GLN A 199 17.35 1.01 -3.18
N ILE A 200 16.50 1.56 -2.30
CA ILE A 200 15.76 0.75 -1.31
C ILE A 200 14.83 -0.25 -1.97
N GLY A 201 14.08 0.17 -2.98
CA GLY A 201 13.10 -0.71 -3.62
C GLY A 201 13.70 -1.75 -4.57
N ASN A 202 15.00 -1.69 -4.85
CA ASN A 202 15.73 -2.68 -5.66
C ASN A 202 16.54 -3.66 -4.79
N ALA A 203 16.65 -3.44 -3.50
CA ALA A 203 17.31 -4.34 -2.54
C ALA A 203 16.34 -5.45 -2.10
#